data_1e468087b202b33d5e3829553191347c
#
_entry.id   1e468087b202b33d5e3829553191347c
#
_cell.length_a   1.000
_cell.length_b   1.000
_cell.length_c   1.000
_cell.angle_alpha   90.00
_cell.angle_beta   90.00
_cell.angle_gamma   90.00
#
_symmetry.space_group_name_H-M   'P 1'
#
loop_
_entity.id
_entity.type
_entity.pdbx_description
1 polymer ?
#
loop_
_entity_poly.entity_id
_entity_poly.type
_entity_poly.pdbx_seq_one_letter_code
_entity_poly.pdbx_strand_id
1 'polypeptide(L)'
;MAKRQVSRNRANLADSGAQLQELFGRIFRAQSIYFYQLLGVTVFLVAFGLVMVLSASSIDSLKASNNSFAIFGKQALFAFLGLLAMSFASLMSLNWWRGRARLAYMVFMVLQLAVLFIGIDINGNRNWISIFGVAIQPSEFLKLAVVLHVSVYLASRSRDLDAVATWKKAGIMMGAAMALVIFGKDLGTMLIMLIMFVGLLSLAGLPMKLLRLIIVAGVAITPILLTVGSGSRVGRITAWMNPSAPDPNGYNWQAEHGMWAISAGRIFGAGLGESKMKWSWIPEVENDFIFAVIAEERGLIGALVVVALFVALAISFFKIWQRTADDFSRYVVSGIMIWIVFQALINMAVVLRLLPVLGVPLPLISAGGSSLIATLTGIGIVLAVERENHANPLAGRQGRMPQARQVRRVR
;
A
#
# COMPACT_ATOMS: atom_id res chain seq x y z
N MET A 1 -52.44 -15.29 -11.08
CA MET A 1 -51.27 -14.49 -10.76
C MET A 1 -50.43 -15.08 -9.63
N ALA A 2 -50.97 -15.57 -8.53
CA ALA A 2 -50.23 -16.11 -7.37
C ALA A 2 -49.25 -17.30 -7.68
N LYS A 3 -49.62 -18.25 -8.54
CA LYS A 3 -48.75 -19.39 -8.91
C LYS A 3 -47.47 -18.98 -9.66
N ARG A 4 -47.49 -17.90 -10.46
CA ARG A 4 -46.29 -17.37 -11.16
C ARG A 4 -45.35 -16.66 -10.21
N GLN A 5 -45.86 -16.02 -9.18
CA GLN A 5 -45.07 -15.30 -8.19
C GLN A 5 -44.31 -16.27 -7.25
N VAL A 6 -44.98 -17.39 -6.85
CA VAL A 6 -44.40 -18.46 -6.06
C VAL A 6 -43.29 -19.21 -6.82
N SER A 7 -43.48 -19.44 -8.13
CA SER A 7 -42.47 -20.05 -9.01
C SER A 7 -41.24 -19.14 -9.17
N ARG A 8 -41.42 -17.83 -9.30
CA ARG A 8 -40.33 -16.85 -9.43
C ARG A 8 -39.52 -16.71 -8.12
N ASN A 9 -40.20 -16.74 -6.96
CA ASN A 9 -39.51 -16.72 -5.66
C ASN A 9 -38.75 -18.01 -5.39
N ARG A 10 -39.24 -19.18 -5.81
CA ARG A 10 -38.50 -20.43 -5.72
C ARG A 10 -37.27 -20.48 -6.63
N ALA A 11 -37.36 -19.93 -7.84
CA ALA A 11 -36.21 -19.82 -8.74
C ALA A 11 -35.13 -18.87 -8.17
N ASN A 12 -35.56 -17.73 -7.61
CA ASN A 12 -34.60 -16.80 -6.98
C ASN A 12 -33.93 -17.37 -5.73
N LEU A 13 -34.65 -18.17 -4.91
CA LEU A 13 -34.08 -18.85 -3.74
C LEU A 13 -33.11 -19.98 -4.12
N ALA A 14 -33.45 -20.73 -5.20
CA ALA A 14 -32.57 -21.77 -5.73
C ALA A 14 -31.28 -21.18 -6.32
N ASP A 15 -31.37 -20.05 -7.01
CA ASP A 15 -30.25 -19.31 -7.58
C ASP A 15 -29.35 -18.72 -6.47
N SER A 16 -29.96 -18.17 -5.41
CA SER A 16 -29.24 -17.71 -4.21
C SER A 16 -28.55 -18.85 -3.46
N GLY A 17 -29.18 -20.02 -3.36
CA GLY A 17 -28.59 -21.21 -2.76
C GLY A 17 -27.42 -21.77 -3.57
N ALA A 18 -27.53 -21.78 -4.90
CA ALA A 18 -26.43 -22.17 -5.79
C ALA A 18 -25.24 -21.19 -5.71
N GLN A 19 -25.50 -19.90 -5.64
CA GLN A 19 -24.48 -18.87 -5.45
C GLN A 19 -23.76 -19.00 -4.11
N LEU A 20 -24.50 -19.29 -3.03
CA LEU A 20 -23.92 -19.54 -1.71
C LEU A 20 -23.07 -20.83 -1.71
N GLN A 21 -23.53 -21.92 -2.30
CA GLN A 21 -22.76 -23.16 -2.42
C GLN A 21 -21.50 -22.97 -3.27
N GLU A 22 -21.56 -22.18 -4.33
CA GLU A 22 -20.38 -21.83 -5.12
C GLU A 22 -19.40 -20.96 -4.33
N LEU A 23 -19.89 -20.02 -3.54
CA LEU A 23 -19.07 -19.20 -2.62
C LEU A 23 -18.39 -20.06 -1.55
N PHE A 24 -19.15 -20.96 -0.90
CA PHE A 24 -18.60 -21.92 0.06
C PHE A 24 -17.58 -22.85 -0.59
N GLY A 25 -17.89 -23.38 -1.77
CA GLY A 25 -16.94 -24.22 -2.54
C GLY A 25 -15.66 -23.46 -2.91
N ARG A 26 -15.74 -22.15 -3.15
CA ARG A 26 -14.56 -21.30 -3.41
C ARG A 26 -13.73 -21.06 -2.14
N ILE A 27 -14.37 -20.92 -0.97
CA ILE A 27 -13.70 -20.68 0.31
C ILE A 27 -12.94 -21.93 0.78
N PHE A 28 -13.55 -23.12 0.62
CA PHE A 28 -12.98 -24.38 1.11
C PHE A 28 -12.11 -25.13 0.08
N ARG A 29 -11.94 -24.60 -1.12
CA ARG A 29 -11.05 -25.20 -2.11
C ARG A 29 -9.60 -25.01 -1.69
N ALA A 30 -8.81 -26.09 -1.67
CA ALA A 30 -7.37 -25.99 -1.41
C ALA A 30 -6.74 -24.98 -2.37
N GLN A 31 -6.03 -24.01 -1.82
CA GLN A 31 -5.34 -22.97 -2.56
C GLN A 31 -3.87 -23.32 -2.77
N SER A 32 -3.16 -22.54 -3.59
CA SER A 32 -1.74 -22.74 -3.80
C SER A 32 -0.91 -22.44 -2.57
N ILE A 33 0.31 -22.97 -2.50
CA ILE A 33 1.27 -22.65 -1.44
C ILE A 33 1.57 -21.14 -1.39
N TYR A 34 1.59 -20.45 -2.54
CA TYR A 34 1.87 -19.01 -2.61
C TYR A 34 0.72 -18.16 -2.06
N PHE A 35 -0.53 -18.65 -2.19
CA PHE A 35 -1.69 -18.02 -1.54
C PHE A 35 -1.53 -18.05 -0.02
N TYR A 36 -1.25 -19.23 0.56
CA TYR A 36 -1.08 -19.36 2.00
C TYR A 36 0.16 -18.66 2.52
N GLN A 37 1.24 -18.59 1.74
CA GLN A 37 2.46 -17.87 2.08
C GLN A 37 2.18 -16.36 2.17
N LEU A 38 1.54 -15.78 1.15
CA LEU A 38 1.18 -14.35 1.15
C LEU A 38 0.21 -14.03 2.29
N LEU A 39 -0.82 -14.85 2.49
CA LEU A 39 -1.80 -14.69 3.56
C LEU A 39 -1.13 -14.78 4.94
N GLY A 40 -0.33 -15.81 5.18
CA GLY A 40 0.33 -16.07 6.46
C GLY A 40 1.29 -14.95 6.85
N VAL A 41 2.15 -14.50 5.92
CA VAL A 41 3.07 -13.37 6.17
C VAL A 41 2.28 -12.08 6.45
N THR A 42 1.19 -11.83 5.70
CA THR A 42 0.36 -10.64 5.89
C THR A 42 -0.30 -10.64 7.28
N VAL A 43 -0.95 -11.75 7.67
CA VAL A 43 -1.62 -11.86 8.97
C VAL A 43 -0.61 -11.75 10.11
N PHE A 44 0.58 -12.36 9.95
CA PHE A 44 1.63 -12.26 10.95
C PHE A 44 2.14 -10.80 11.11
N LEU A 45 2.37 -10.07 10.01
CA LEU A 45 2.78 -8.66 10.05
C LEU A 45 1.71 -7.80 10.74
N VAL A 46 0.43 -8.01 10.44
CA VAL A 46 -0.67 -7.27 11.09
C VAL A 46 -0.74 -7.59 12.59
N ALA A 47 -0.66 -8.87 12.97
CA ALA A 47 -0.69 -9.28 14.37
C ALA A 47 0.51 -8.71 15.15
N PHE A 48 1.71 -8.81 14.57
CA PHE A 48 2.93 -8.21 15.13
C PHE A 48 2.79 -6.69 15.23
N GLY A 49 2.26 -6.03 14.19
CA GLY A 49 2.00 -4.59 14.18
C GLY A 49 1.07 -4.16 15.30
N LEU A 50 -0.02 -4.90 15.56
CA LEU A 50 -0.94 -4.61 16.66
C LEU A 50 -0.23 -4.66 18.03
N VAL A 51 0.63 -5.65 18.26
CA VAL A 51 1.42 -5.74 19.49
C VAL A 51 2.36 -4.55 19.63
N MET A 52 3.04 -4.17 18.55
CA MET A 52 3.98 -3.05 18.57
C MET A 52 3.29 -1.69 18.69
N VAL A 53 2.12 -1.50 18.05
CA VAL A 53 1.30 -0.30 18.22
C VAL A 53 0.83 -0.18 19.66
N LEU A 54 0.38 -1.27 20.29
CA LEU A 54 -0.01 -1.25 21.69
C LEU A 54 1.16 -0.79 22.59
N SER A 55 2.36 -1.32 22.35
CA SER A 55 3.55 -0.91 23.11
C SER A 55 3.90 0.55 22.86
N ALA A 56 4.00 0.97 21.60
CA ALA A 56 4.44 2.31 21.21
C ALA A 56 3.46 3.41 21.64
N SER A 57 2.15 3.16 21.52
CA SER A 57 1.12 4.19 21.74
C SER A 57 0.57 4.25 23.17
N SER A 58 0.95 3.34 24.06
CA SER A 58 0.34 3.18 25.38
C SER A 58 0.39 4.47 26.24
N ILE A 59 1.51 5.20 26.20
CA ILE A 59 1.76 6.40 26.99
C ILE A 59 1.04 7.62 26.41
N ASP A 60 1.15 7.82 25.09
CA ASP A 60 0.48 8.94 24.42
C ASP A 60 -1.04 8.78 24.46
N SER A 61 -1.53 7.55 24.34
CA SER A 61 -2.94 7.20 24.53
C SER A 61 -3.44 7.52 25.96
N LEU A 62 -2.64 7.19 26.98
CA LEU A 62 -2.97 7.51 28.37
C LEU A 62 -3.02 9.02 28.61
N LYS A 63 -2.05 9.78 28.11
CA LYS A 63 -2.01 11.25 28.23
C LYS A 63 -3.18 11.93 27.53
N ALA A 64 -3.53 11.45 26.31
CA ALA A 64 -4.56 12.08 25.48
C ALA A 64 -6.00 11.75 25.94
N SER A 65 -6.26 10.55 26.43
CA SER A 65 -7.62 10.05 26.69
C SER A 65 -7.83 9.39 28.05
N ASN A 66 -6.82 9.43 28.92
CA ASN A 66 -6.80 8.71 30.20
C ASN A 66 -7.07 7.19 30.07
N ASN A 67 -6.76 6.65 28.88
CA ASN A 67 -6.94 5.24 28.54
C ASN A 67 -5.78 4.75 27.65
N SER A 68 -4.92 3.91 28.17
CA SER A 68 -3.74 3.37 27.45
C SER A 68 -4.08 2.55 26.20
N PHE A 69 -5.31 2.10 26.05
CA PHE A 69 -5.77 1.24 24.96
C PHE A 69 -6.53 2.00 23.86
N ALA A 70 -6.71 3.32 23.94
CA ALA A 70 -7.57 4.05 23.01
C ALA A 70 -7.03 4.04 21.56
N ILE A 71 -5.73 4.28 21.37
CA ILE A 71 -5.09 4.22 20.03
C ILE A 71 -5.06 2.77 19.52
N PHE A 72 -4.66 1.82 20.38
CA PHE A 72 -4.67 0.40 20.05
C PHE A 72 -6.07 -0.11 19.65
N GLY A 73 -7.12 0.28 20.39
CA GLY A 73 -8.50 -0.13 20.09
C GLY A 73 -8.97 0.35 18.71
N LYS A 74 -8.62 1.60 18.34
CA LYS A 74 -8.87 2.11 16.98
C LYS A 74 -8.11 1.30 15.93
N GLN A 75 -6.82 1.04 16.15
CA GLN A 75 -6.00 0.26 15.22
C GLN A 75 -6.49 -1.20 15.08
N ALA A 76 -6.90 -1.84 16.18
CA ALA A 76 -7.49 -3.17 16.18
C ALA A 76 -8.80 -3.22 15.36
N LEU A 77 -9.65 -2.20 15.50
CA LEU A 77 -10.86 -2.07 14.67
C LEU A 77 -10.52 -1.93 13.19
N PHE A 78 -9.54 -1.08 12.85
CA PHE A 78 -9.09 -0.93 11.46
C PHE A 78 -8.44 -2.20 10.92
N ALA A 79 -7.69 -2.94 11.73
CA ALA A 79 -7.14 -4.23 11.35
C ALA A 79 -8.24 -5.26 11.06
N PHE A 80 -9.26 -5.33 11.92
CA PHE A 80 -10.42 -6.19 11.71
C PHE A 80 -11.16 -5.83 10.42
N LEU A 81 -11.49 -4.55 10.20
CA LEU A 81 -12.14 -4.08 8.98
C LEU A 81 -11.28 -4.32 7.73
N GLY A 82 -9.96 -4.12 7.86
CA GLY A 82 -9.01 -4.39 6.78
C GLY A 82 -8.92 -5.88 6.42
N LEU A 83 -8.92 -6.78 7.41
CA LEU A 83 -8.94 -8.23 7.18
C LEU A 83 -10.27 -8.68 6.56
N LEU A 84 -11.39 -8.09 6.94
CA LEU A 84 -12.67 -8.30 6.27
C LEU A 84 -12.62 -7.81 4.82
N ALA A 85 -12.08 -6.61 4.57
CA ALA A 85 -11.92 -6.07 3.23
C ALA A 85 -10.98 -6.94 2.37
N MET A 86 -9.86 -7.42 2.94
CA MET A 86 -8.95 -8.37 2.28
C MET A 86 -9.66 -9.67 1.91
N SER A 87 -10.43 -10.24 2.83
CA SER A 87 -11.20 -11.47 2.60
C SER A 87 -12.24 -11.26 1.50
N PHE A 88 -13.02 -10.17 1.58
CA PHE A 88 -13.98 -9.80 0.54
C PHE A 88 -13.29 -9.62 -0.81
N ALA A 89 -12.19 -8.86 -0.86
CA ALA A 89 -11.43 -8.59 -2.08
C ALA A 89 -10.89 -9.89 -2.70
N SER A 90 -10.45 -10.84 -1.89
CA SER A 90 -9.95 -12.14 -2.35
C SER A 90 -11.03 -13.05 -2.92
N LEU A 91 -12.28 -12.90 -2.51
CA LEU A 91 -13.43 -13.68 -3.00
C LEU A 91 -14.01 -13.15 -4.30
N MET A 92 -13.83 -11.88 -4.61
CA MET A 92 -14.34 -11.27 -5.83
C MET A 92 -13.57 -11.77 -7.06
N SER A 93 -14.27 -11.85 -8.21
CA SER A 93 -13.64 -12.22 -9.49
C SER A 93 -12.81 -11.05 -10.05
N LEU A 94 -11.77 -11.35 -10.81
CA LEU A 94 -10.95 -10.32 -11.46
C LEU A 94 -11.75 -9.47 -12.46
N ASN A 95 -12.78 -10.06 -13.10
CA ASN A 95 -13.70 -9.32 -13.96
C ASN A 95 -14.52 -8.28 -13.17
N TRP A 96 -14.87 -8.57 -11.92
CA TRP A 96 -15.54 -7.61 -11.04
C TRP A 96 -14.66 -6.40 -10.75
N TRP A 97 -13.37 -6.61 -10.45
CA TRP A 97 -12.38 -5.55 -10.22
C TRP A 97 -12.12 -4.75 -11.50
N ARG A 98 -11.95 -5.44 -12.64
CA ARG A 98 -11.76 -4.82 -13.94
C ARG A 98 -12.91 -3.90 -14.32
N GLY A 99 -14.15 -4.35 -14.13
CA GLY A 99 -15.36 -3.57 -14.44
C GLY A 99 -15.56 -2.34 -13.56
N ARG A 100 -15.06 -2.37 -12.32
CA ARG A 100 -15.21 -1.27 -11.34
C ARG A 100 -14.00 -0.35 -11.21
N ALA A 101 -12.88 -0.67 -11.84
CA ALA A 101 -11.64 0.10 -11.76
C ALA A 101 -11.82 1.59 -12.13
N ARG A 102 -12.59 1.88 -13.20
CA ARG A 102 -12.88 3.26 -13.61
C ARG A 102 -13.75 3.99 -12.58
N LEU A 103 -14.77 3.33 -12.05
CA LEU A 103 -15.63 3.92 -11.03
C LEU A 103 -14.84 4.22 -9.75
N ALA A 104 -14.04 3.26 -9.28
CA ALA A 104 -13.17 3.46 -8.12
C ALA A 104 -12.22 4.65 -8.32
N TYR A 105 -11.56 4.73 -9.49
CA TYR A 105 -10.69 5.86 -9.82
C TYR A 105 -11.44 7.19 -9.76
N MET A 106 -12.61 7.31 -10.38
CA MET A 106 -13.40 8.55 -10.36
C MET A 106 -13.85 8.92 -8.93
N VAL A 107 -14.34 7.94 -8.16
CA VAL A 107 -14.79 8.18 -6.78
C VAL A 107 -13.64 8.70 -5.90
N PHE A 108 -12.48 8.04 -5.93
CA PHE A 108 -11.35 8.47 -5.09
C PHE A 108 -10.67 9.74 -5.62
N MET A 109 -10.75 10.05 -6.92
CA MET A 109 -10.34 11.35 -7.46
C MET A 109 -11.25 12.47 -6.92
N VAL A 110 -12.58 12.27 -6.91
CA VAL A 110 -13.53 13.25 -6.36
C VAL A 110 -13.34 13.41 -4.86
N LEU A 111 -13.16 12.32 -4.11
CA LEU A 111 -12.87 12.38 -2.68
C LEU A 111 -11.55 13.10 -2.39
N GLN A 112 -10.49 12.84 -3.18
CA GLN A 112 -9.22 13.54 -3.03
C GLN A 112 -9.34 15.03 -3.41
N LEU A 113 -10.16 15.37 -4.40
CA LEU A 113 -10.48 16.76 -4.71
C LEU A 113 -11.26 17.42 -3.55
N ALA A 114 -12.24 16.74 -2.97
CA ALA A 114 -13.01 17.24 -1.84
C ALA A 114 -12.12 17.54 -0.62
N VAL A 115 -11.06 16.77 -0.37
CA VAL A 115 -10.08 17.03 0.69
C VAL A 115 -9.53 18.46 0.63
N LEU A 116 -9.32 19.01 -0.57
CA LEU A 116 -8.76 20.37 -0.73
C LEU A 116 -9.69 21.46 -0.16
N PHE A 117 -11.00 21.19 -0.11
CA PHE A 117 -12.02 22.13 0.37
C PHE A 117 -12.45 21.87 1.81
N ILE A 118 -12.74 20.61 2.14
CA ILE A 118 -13.31 20.20 3.44
C ILE A 118 -12.32 19.42 4.33
N GLY A 119 -11.09 19.21 3.85
CA GLY A 119 -10.07 18.46 4.59
C GLY A 119 -9.59 19.19 5.84
N ILE A 120 -9.28 18.39 6.86
CA ILE A 120 -8.61 18.84 8.08
C ILE A 120 -7.11 18.91 7.86
N ASP A 121 -6.49 19.95 8.43
CA ASP A 121 -5.03 20.08 8.43
C ASP A 121 -4.45 19.31 9.61
N ILE A 122 -3.58 18.35 9.33
CA ILE A 122 -2.83 17.62 10.35
C ILE A 122 -1.34 17.79 10.03
N ASN A 123 -0.61 18.41 10.92
CA ASN A 123 0.84 18.66 10.78
C ASN A 123 1.22 19.45 9.49
N GLY A 124 0.34 20.36 9.05
CA GLY A 124 0.55 21.16 7.85
C GLY A 124 0.19 20.47 6.52
N ASN A 125 -0.38 19.26 6.58
CA ASN A 125 -0.88 18.52 5.44
C ASN A 125 -2.41 18.44 5.46
N ARG A 126 -3.06 18.85 4.36
CA ARG A 126 -4.52 18.80 4.21
C ARG A 126 -4.91 17.59 3.36
N ASN A 127 -4.91 16.39 4.00
CA ASN A 127 -5.13 15.11 3.30
C ASN A 127 -6.17 14.22 3.97
N TRP A 128 -6.81 14.70 5.03
CA TRP A 128 -7.71 13.90 5.84
C TRP A 128 -9.12 14.48 5.80
N ILE A 129 -10.12 13.61 5.76
CA ILE A 129 -11.53 13.95 5.94
C ILE A 129 -12.00 13.30 7.24
N SER A 130 -12.63 14.07 8.13
CA SER A 130 -13.27 13.50 9.31
C SER A 130 -14.68 13.05 8.97
N ILE A 131 -14.95 11.76 9.14
CA ILE A 131 -16.28 11.17 8.97
C ILE A 131 -16.66 10.52 10.31
N PHE A 132 -17.69 11.03 10.97
CA PHE A 132 -18.13 10.57 12.30
C PHE A 132 -16.99 10.50 13.34
N GLY A 133 -16.07 11.45 13.30
CA GLY A 133 -14.92 11.50 14.24
C GLY A 133 -13.76 10.56 13.87
N VAL A 134 -13.85 9.87 12.74
CA VAL A 134 -12.77 9.04 12.20
C VAL A 134 -12.08 9.79 11.05
N ALA A 135 -10.78 10.01 11.16
CA ALA A 135 -9.98 10.60 10.10
C ALA A 135 -9.68 9.54 9.01
N ILE A 136 -10.13 9.80 7.80
CA ILE A 136 -9.91 8.95 6.62
C ILE A 136 -9.03 9.72 5.64
N GLN A 137 -8.02 9.06 5.08
CA GLN A 137 -7.13 9.61 4.07
C GLN A 137 -7.47 9.03 2.68
N PRO A 138 -8.17 9.77 1.81
CA PRO A 138 -8.60 9.27 0.50
C PRO A 138 -7.45 8.89 -0.43
N SER A 139 -6.27 9.53 -0.30
CA SER A 139 -5.09 9.23 -1.11
C SER A 139 -4.60 7.79 -0.93
N GLU A 140 -4.83 7.15 0.23
CA GLU A 140 -4.48 5.76 0.45
C GLU A 140 -5.28 4.81 -0.46
N PHE A 141 -6.57 5.04 -0.59
CA PHE A 141 -7.43 4.28 -1.49
C PHE A 141 -7.23 4.69 -2.95
N LEU A 142 -6.88 5.96 -3.20
CA LEU A 142 -6.58 6.47 -4.53
C LEU A 142 -5.37 5.73 -5.13
N LYS A 143 -4.34 5.39 -4.35
CA LYS A 143 -3.21 4.56 -4.81
C LYS A 143 -3.70 3.26 -5.44
N LEU A 144 -4.58 2.53 -4.73
CA LEU A 144 -5.15 1.29 -5.22
C LEU A 144 -6.02 1.49 -6.47
N ALA A 145 -6.88 2.52 -6.46
CA ALA A 145 -7.77 2.83 -7.57
C ALA A 145 -7.00 3.20 -8.85
N VAL A 146 -5.89 3.93 -8.72
CA VAL A 146 -4.99 4.27 -9.84
C VAL A 146 -4.32 3.01 -10.38
N VAL A 147 -3.80 2.12 -9.53
CA VAL A 147 -3.22 0.83 -9.97
C VAL A 147 -4.24 0.05 -10.79
N LEU A 148 -5.46 -0.11 -10.28
CA LEU A 148 -6.52 -0.84 -10.98
C LEU A 148 -6.86 -0.20 -12.34
N HIS A 149 -7.07 1.13 -12.36
CA HIS A 149 -7.51 1.83 -13.56
C HIS A 149 -6.42 1.86 -14.65
N VAL A 150 -5.18 2.15 -14.28
CA VAL A 150 -4.03 2.13 -15.20
C VAL A 150 -3.79 0.71 -15.71
N SER A 151 -3.92 -0.31 -14.87
CA SER A 151 -3.78 -1.71 -15.27
C SER A 151 -4.84 -2.14 -16.30
N VAL A 152 -6.11 -1.71 -16.12
CA VAL A 152 -7.17 -1.95 -17.13
C VAL A 152 -6.81 -1.27 -18.45
N TYR A 153 -6.36 -0.02 -18.39
CA TYR A 153 -6.00 0.74 -19.59
C TYR A 153 -4.82 0.09 -20.34
N LEU A 154 -3.73 -0.25 -19.65
CA LEU A 154 -2.56 -0.89 -20.24
C LEU A 154 -2.90 -2.27 -20.82
N ALA A 155 -3.68 -3.08 -20.11
CA ALA A 155 -4.11 -4.39 -20.60
C ALA A 155 -4.98 -4.29 -21.86
N SER A 156 -5.82 -3.25 -21.97
CA SER A 156 -6.61 -2.99 -23.19
C SER A 156 -5.76 -2.58 -24.39
N ARG A 157 -4.52 -2.17 -24.16
CA ARG A 157 -3.55 -1.69 -25.16
C ARG A 157 -2.30 -2.56 -25.26
N SER A 158 -2.37 -3.80 -24.81
CA SER A 158 -1.21 -4.70 -24.78
C SER A 158 -0.57 -4.94 -26.16
N ARG A 159 -1.34 -4.74 -27.25
CA ARG A 159 -0.83 -4.80 -28.65
C ARG A 159 -0.19 -3.50 -29.14
N ASP A 160 -0.45 -2.39 -28.46
CA ASP A 160 -0.04 -1.03 -28.86
C ASP A 160 0.95 -0.43 -27.84
N LEU A 161 1.69 -1.25 -27.10
CA LEU A 161 2.65 -0.77 -26.08
C LEU A 161 3.86 -0.06 -26.69
N ASP A 162 4.13 -0.24 -28.00
CA ASP A 162 5.17 0.52 -28.70
C ASP A 162 4.76 1.97 -28.98
N ALA A 163 3.46 2.28 -28.90
CA ALA A 163 2.95 3.61 -29.16
C ALA A 163 3.17 4.55 -27.96
N VAL A 164 3.90 5.64 -28.14
CA VAL A 164 4.13 6.68 -27.11
C VAL A 164 2.82 7.23 -26.56
N ALA A 165 1.75 7.29 -27.38
CA ALA A 165 0.42 7.72 -26.97
C ALA A 165 -0.17 6.89 -25.82
N THR A 166 0.09 5.58 -25.77
CA THR A 166 -0.33 4.68 -24.70
C THR A 166 0.29 5.09 -23.36
N TRP A 167 1.60 5.32 -23.36
CA TRP A 167 2.33 5.71 -22.15
C TRP A 167 1.99 7.14 -21.70
N LYS A 168 1.81 8.07 -22.65
CA LYS A 168 1.37 9.45 -22.37
C LYS A 168 0.01 9.46 -21.65
N LYS A 169 -0.95 8.66 -22.11
CA LYS A 169 -2.28 8.59 -21.50
C LYS A 169 -2.23 7.97 -20.09
N ALA A 170 -1.45 6.89 -19.89
CA ALA A 170 -1.21 6.33 -18.57
C ALA A 170 -0.56 7.37 -17.63
N GLY A 171 0.41 8.14 -18.14
CA GLY A 171 1.06 9.25 -17.43
C GLY A 171 0.08 10.36 -17.03
N ILE A 172 -0.87 10.73 -17.89
CA ILE A 172 -1.91 11.72 -17.57
C ILE A 172 -2.83 11.21 -16.45
N MET A 173 -3.26 9.94 -16.48
CA MET A 173 -4.11 9.37 -15.44
C MET A 173 -3.41 9.40 -14.07
N MET A 174 -2.16 9.00 -14.01
CA MET A 174 -1.37 9.04 -12.78
C MET A 174 -1.05 10.47 -12.36
N GLY A 175 -0.60 11.31 -13.30
CA GLY A 175 -0.23 12.71 -13.05
C GLY A 175 -1.38 13.52 -12.47
N ALA A 176 -2.61 13.32 -12.96
CA ALA A 176 -3.81 13.94 -12.40
C ALA A 176 -4.05 13.55 -10.94
N ALA A 177 -3.89 12.26 -10.60
CA ALA A 177 -4.03 11.78 -9.22
C ALA A 177 -2.92 12.35 -8.32
N MET A 178 -1.67 12.33 -8.79
CA MET A 178 -0.52 12.89 -8.06
C MET A 178 -0.67 14.40 -7.84
N ALA A 179 -1.17 15.14 -8.83
CA ALA A 179 -1.41 16.58 -8.70
C ALA A 179 -2.36 16.90 -7.54
N LEU A 180 -3.49 16.16 -7.41
CA LEU A 180 -4.41 16.35 -6.29
C LEU A 180 -3.76 16.06 -4.93
N VAL A 181 -2.90 15.05 -4.85
CA VAL A 181 -2.16 14.71 -3.63
C VAL A 181 -1.13 15.81 -3.28
N ILE A 182 -0.44 16.36 -4.29
CA ILE A 182 0.52 17.48 -4.11
C ILE A 182 -0.20 18.73 -3.60
N PHE A 183 -1.37 19.06 -4.15
CA PHE A 183 -2.17 20.21 -3.69
C PHE A 183 -2.61 20.05 -2.22
N GLY A 184 -2.83 18.81 -1.76
CA GLY A 184 -3.01 18.47 -0.34
C GLY A 184 -1.73 18.53 0.50
N LYS A 185 -0.60 18.89 -0.11
CA LYS A 185 0.73 18.99 0.53
C LYS A 185 1.29 17.65 1.04
N ASP A 186 0.88 16.50 0.48
CA ASP A 186 1.36 15.17 0.86
C ASP A 186 2.45 14.68 -0.11
N LEU A 187 3.69 15.08 0.16
CA LEU A 187 4.82 14.64 -0.65
C LEU A 187 5.19 13.18 -0.43
N GLY A 188 5.01 12.66 0.79
CA GLY A 188 5.31 11.27 1.09
C GLY A 188 4.47 10.31 0.24
N THR A 189 3.15 10.50 0.26
CA THR A 189 2.23 9.71 -0.58
C THR A 189 2.50 9.92 -2.07
N MET A 190 2.80 11.16 -2.50
CA MET A 190 3.14 11.45 -3.90
C MET A 190 4.38 10.69 -4.36
N LEU A 191 5.43 10.65 -3.55
CA LEU A 191 6.66 9.91 -3.86
C LEU A 191 6.39 8.41 -4.00
N ILE A 192 5.59 7.83 -3.10
CA ILE A 192 5.17 6.43 -3.19
C ILE A 192 4.39 6.18 -4.49
N MET A 193 3.45 7.07 -4.84
CA MET A 193 2.70 6.97 -6.09
C MET A 193 3.60 7.05 -7.33
N LEU A 194 4.61 7.91 -7.31
CA LEU A 194 5.59 8.02 -8.39
C LEU A 194 6.39 6.73 -8.56
N ILE A 195 6.93 6.19 -7.47
CA ILE A 195 7.71 4.94 -7.49
C ILE A 195 6.83 3.77 -7.95
N MET A 196 5.61 3.67 -7.42
CA MET A 196 4.62 2.68 -7.81
C MET A 196 4.33 2.75 -9.32
N PHE A 197 4.16 3.94 -9.86
CA PHE A 197 3.87 4.14 -11.27
C PHE A 197 5.05 3.80 -12.18
N VAL A 198 6.22 4.33 -11.86
CA VAL A 198 7.46 4.03 -12.62
C VAL A 198 7.74 2.53 -12.64
N GLY A 199 7.61 1.88 -11.49
CA GLY A 199 7.80 0.44 -11.39
C GLY A 199 6.73 -0.37 -12.14
N LEU A 200 5.45 0.02 -12.05
CA LEU A 200 4.37 -0.61 -12.81
C LEU A 200 4.63 -0.49 -14.32
N LEU A 201 4.98 0.71 -14.82
CA LEU A 201 5.29 0.91 -16.24
C LEU A 201 6.52 0.11 -16.68
N SER A 202 7.55 0.02 -15.84
CA SER A 202 8.78 -0.75 -16.12
C SER A 202 8.45 -2.23 -16.31
N LEU A 203 7.65 -2.81 -15.41
CA LEU A 203 7.22 -4.21 -15.48
C LEU A 203 6.17 -4.45 -16.58
N ALA A 204 5.47 -3.41 -17.03
CA ALA A 204 4.56 -3.47 -18.18
C ALA A 204 5.29 -3.39 -19.53
N GLY A 205 6.61 -3.13 -19.54
CA GLY A 205 7.41 -3.09 -20.77
C GLY A 205 7.63 -1.69 -21.34
N LEU A 206 7.59 -0.64 -20.51
CA LEU A 206 7.91 0.74 -20.94
C LEU A 206 9.30 0.78 -21.62
N PRO A 207 9.43 1.37 -22.82
CA PRO A 207 10.72 1.51 -23.48
C PRO A 207 11.75 2.22 -22.60
N MET A 208 12.97 1.67 -22.50
CA MET A 208 14.04 2.18 -21.62
C MET A 208 14.38 3.65 -21.86
N LYS A 209 14.17 4.17 -23.08
CA LYS A 209 14.36 5.59 -23.39
C LYS A 209 13.36 6.48 -22.62
N LEU A 210 12.07 6.07 -22.59
CA LEU A 210 11.02 6.78 -21.86
C LEU A 210 11.18 6.61 -20.34
N LEU A 211 11.56 5.42 -19.89
CA LEU A 211 11.83 5.17 -18.48
C LEU A 211 12.93 6.12 -17.94
N ARG A 212 14.06 6.21 -18.66
CA ARG A 212 15.14 7.15 -18.33
C ARG A 212 14.66 8.60 -18.30
N LEU A 213 13.85 9.01 -19.29
CA LEU A 213 13.30 10.35 -19.34
C LEU A 213 12.42 10.65 -18.12
N ILE A 214 11.55 9.72 -17.72
CA ILE A 214 10.67 9.88 -16.55
C ILE A 214 11.50 9.98 -15.27
N ILE A 215 12.53 9.14 -15.10
CA ILE A 215 13.42 9.17 -13.93
C ILE A 215 14.17 10.50 -13.89
N VAL A 216 14.78 10.93 -14.99
CA VAL A 216 15.51 12.21 -15.05
C VAL A 216 14.57 13.40 -14.78
N ALA A 217 13.39 13.42 -15.39
CA ALA A 217 12.38 14.44 -15.12
C ALA A 217 11.92 14.43 -13.65
N GLY A 218 11.69 13.27 -13.07
CA GLY A 218 11.35 13.11 -11.65
C GLY A 218 12.44 13.67 -10.73
N VAL A 219 13.69 13.30 -10.97
CA VAL A 219 14.85 13.81 -10.21
C VAL A 219 15.00 15.33 -10.37
N ALA A 220 14.80 15.88 -11.57
CA ALA A 220 14.90 17.33 -11.83
C ALA A 220 13.74 18.12 -11.21
N ILE A 221 12.53 17.58 -11.18
CA ILE A 221 11.34 18.25 -10.64
C ILE A 221 11.30 18.15 -9.10
N THR A 222 11.83 17.08 -8.51
CA THR A 222 11.79 16.86 -7.06
C THR A 222 12.32 18.05 -6.25
N PRO A 223 13.50 18.64 -6.52
CA PRO A 223 13.98 19.81 -5.78
C PRO A 223 13.02 21.01 -5.87
N ILE A 224 12.40 21.22 -7.03
CA ILE A 224 11.43 22.30 -7.24
C ILE A 224 10.20 22.05 -6.36
N LEU A 225 9.65 20.82 -6.36
CA LEU A 225 8.50 20.47 -5.53
C LEU A 225 8.80 20.55 -4.03
N LEU A 226 10.03 20.29 -3.64
CA LEU A 226 10.48 20.40 -2.26
C LEU A 226 10.57 21.85 -1.77
N THR A 227 10.91 22.78 -2.66
CA THR A 227 11.02 24.22 -2.33
C THR A 227 9.68 24.94 -2.41
N VAL A 228 8.76 24.47 -3.26
CA VAL A 228 7.43 25.07 -3.41
C VAL A 228 6.50 24.58 -2.32
N GLY A 229 6.09 25.46 -1.40
CA GLY A 229 4.91 25.23 -0.56
C GLY A 229 5.09 25.12 0.95
N SER A 230 6.27 24.91 1.52
CA SER A 230 6.49 25.09 2.97
C SER A 230 7.96 25.12 3.36
N GLY A 231 8.33 26.10 4.20
CA GLY A 231 9.69 26.19 4.77
C GLY A 231 10.08 24.95 5.60
N SER A 232 9.11 24.25 6.18
CA SER A 232 9.34 23.04 6.98
C SER A 232 9.95 21.87 6.17
N ARG A 233 9.64 21.77 4.87
CA ARG A 233 10.17 20.69 4.01
C ARG A 233 11.64 20.95 3.65
N VAL A 234 11.93 22.18 3.25
CA VAL A 234 13.31 22.61 3.00
C VAL A 234 14.13 22.40 4.27
N GLY A 235 13.58 22.81 5.44
CA GLY A 235 14.18 22.60 6.73
C GLY A 235 14.53 21.14 7.01
N ARG A 236 13.60 20.18 6.78
CA ARG A 236 13.85 18.74 6.98
C ARG A 236 14.96 18.22 6.08
N ILE A 237 15.03 18.65 4.82
CA ILE A 237 16.07 18.22 3.89
C ILE A 237 17.40 18.83 4.26
N THR A 238 17.44 20.14 4.57
CA THR A 238 18.68 20.81 4.98
C THR A 238 19.23 20.23 6.26
N ALA A 239 18.37 19.95 7.24
CA ALA A 239 18.74 19.31 8.50
C ALA A 239 19.23 17.88 8.28
N TRP A 240 18.64 17.12 7.35
CA TRP A 240 19.12 15.78 6.97
C TRP A 240 20.48 15.83 6.28
N MET A 241 20.70 16.79 5.35
CA MET A 241 21.97 16.93 4.62
C MET A 241 23.10 17.46 5.49
N ASN A 242 22.79 18.31 6.46
CA ASN A 242 23.77 18.89 7.38
C ASN A 242 23.33 18.69 8.85
N PRO A 243 23.52 17.49 9.38
CA PRO A 243 23.06 17.14 10.73
C PRO A 243 23.70 17.95 11.85
N SER A 244 24.89 18.50 11.61
CA SER A 244 25.65 19.27 12.60
C SER A 244 25.28 20.76 12.64
N ALA A 245 24.43 21.23 11.69
CA ALA A 245 23.98 22.60 11.69
C ALA A 245 22.96 22.88 12.81
N PRO A 246 22.89 24.11 13.33
CA PRO A 246 21.85 24.49 14.27
C PRO A 246 20.45 24.17 13.72
N ASP A 247 19.65 23.45 14.47
CA ASP A 247 18.28 23.07 14.10
C ASP A 247 17.25 23.67 15.10
N PRO A 248 17.02 25.00 15.03
CA PRO A 248 16.14 25.69 15.96
C PRO A 248 14.67 25.23 15.86
N ASN A 249 14.29 24.56 14.77
CA ASN A 249 12.94 24.07 14.52
C ASN A 249 12.79 22.57 14.81
N GLY A 250 13.85 21.89 15.23
CA GLY A 250 13.81 20.48 15.58
C GLY A 250 13.50 19.53 14.44
N TYR A 251 13.84 19.86 13.19
CA TYR A 251 13.56 19.01 12.02
C TYR A 251 14.30 17.66 12.05
N ASN A 252 15.47 17.59 12.72
CA ASN A 252 16.23 16.38 12.92
C ASN A 252 15.79 15.57 14.14
N TRP A 253 14.97 16.16 15.03
CA TRP A 253 14.62 15.58 16.32
C TRP A 253 14.14 14.13 16.23
N GLN A 254 13.15 13.86 15.37
CA GLN A 254 12.61 12.52 15.18
C GLN A 254 13.68 11.52 14.69
N ALA A 255 14.50 11.93 13.71
CA ALA A 255 15.52 11.06 13.11
C ALA A 255 16.66 10.76 14.10
N GLU A 256 17.07 11.74 14.91
CA GLU A 256 18.11 11.55 15.93
C GLU A 256 17.66 10.63 17.04
N HIS A 257 16.48 10.86 17.60
CA HIS A 257 15.92 10.02 18.65
C HIS A 257 15.59 8.61 18.13
N GLY A 258 15.19 8.48 16.86
CA GLY A 258 15.05 7.18 16.19
C GLY A 258 16.37 6.40 16.15
N MET A 259 17.48 7.07 15.82
CA MET A 259 18.81 6.44 15.84
C MET A 259 19.27 6.08 17.26
N TRP A 260 18.94 6.93 18.26
CA TRP A 260 19.24 6.60 19.66
C TRP A 260 18.42 5.38 20.14
N ALA A 261 17.16 5.28 19.76
CA ALA A 261 16.34 4.10 20.02
C ALA A 261 16.95 2.81 19.47
N ILE A 262 17.34 2.83 18.17
CA ILE A 262 17.99 1.69 17.52
C ILE A 262 19.28 1.30 18.26
N SER A 263 20.11 2.30 18.62
CA SER A 263 21.36 2.07 19.32
C SER A 263 21.16 1.50 20.73
N ALA A 264 20.13 1.97 21.44
CA ALA A 264 19.77 1.50 22.77
C ALA A 264 19.30 0.04 22.78
N GLY A 265 18.64 -0.41 21.70
CA GLY A 265 18.15 -1.78 21.58
C GLY A 265 19.22 -2.85 21.42
N ARG A 266 20.43 -2.49 21.00
CA ARG A 266 21.55 -3.46 20.84
C ARG A 266 21.11 -4.69 20.02
N ILE A 267 21.53 -5.90 20.44
CA ILE A 267 21.23 -7.16 19.73
C ILE A 267 19.84 -7.72 20.14
N PHE A 268 19.54 -7.77 21.44
CA PHE A 268 18.38 -8.46 21.98
C PHE A 268 17.20 -7.53 22.33
N GLY A 269 17.40 -6.22 22.36
CA GLY A 269 16.42 -5.23 22.77
C GLY A 269 16.36 -5.00 24.27
N ALA A 270 15.66 -3.93 24.65
CA ALA A 270 15.41 -3.57 26.05
C ALA A 270 14.30 -4.42 26.69
N GLY A 271 13.43 -5.03 25.89
CA GLY A 271 12.24 -5.75 26.32
C GLY A 271 10.95 -5.10 25.79
N LEU A 272 9.89 -5.91 25.65
CA LEU A 272 8.58 -5.41 25.22
C LEU A 272 8.03 -4.43 26.28
N GLY A 273 7.61 -3.25 25.83
CA GLY A 273 7.08 -2.24 26.72
C GLY A 273 8.13 -1.38 27.43
N GLU A 274 9.44 -1.65 27.22
CA GLU A 274 10.54 -0.96 27.88
C GLU A 274 11.17 0.16 27.05
N SER A 275 10.58 0.49 25.88
CA SER A 275 11.06 1.61 25.06
C SER A 275 11.02 2.91 25.86
N LYS A 276 12.13 3.65 25.86
CA LYS A 276 12.20 4.99 26.46
C LYS A 276 11.67 6.06 25.50
N MET A 277 11.76 5.84 24.20
CA MET A 277 11.37 6.80 23.17
C MET A 277 9.85 7.03 23.08
N LYS A 278 9.04 6.07 23.54
CA LYS A 278 7.58 6.21 23.65
C LYS A 278 7.11 7.24 24.72
N TRP A 279 8.00 7.73 25.56
CA TRP A 279 7.69 8.77 26.55
C TRP A 279 7.63 10.19 25.94
N SER A 280 7.14 10.29 24.70
CA SER A 280 6.98 11.55 23.95
C SER A 280 8.31 12.17 23.49
N TRP A 281 9.39 11.37 23.44
CA TRP A 281 10.64 11.81 22.83
C TRP A 281 10.55 11.84 21.30
N ILE A 282 9.77 10.95 20.71
CA ILE A 282 9.46 10.94 19.27
C ILE A 282 7.98 11.16 19.08
N PRO A 283 7.53 12.32 18.55
CA PRO A 283 6.14 12.55 18.23
C PRO A 283 5.61 11.52 17.24
N GLU A 284 4.37 11.03 17.46
CA GLU A 284 3.68 10.04 16.59
C GLU A 284 4.55 8.81 16.27
N VAL A 285 5.30 8.33 17.27
CA VAL A 285 6.26 7.21 17.12
C VAL A 285 5.59 5.94 16.62
N GLU A 286 4.32 5.71 16.94
CA GLU A 286 3.51 4.58 16.48
C GLU A 286 3.14 4.63 14.99
N ASN A 287 3.32 5.78 14.33
CA ASN A 287 3.07 5.97 12.90
C ASN A 287 4.35 5.75 12.09
N ASP A 288 5.18 6.79 11.95
CA ASP A 288 6.28 6.81 11.01
C ASP A 288 7.58 6.19 11.55
N PHE A 289 7.74 6.15 12.88
CA PHE A 289 8.96 5.69 13.56
C PHE A 289 8.78 4.39 14.34
N ILE A 290 7.71 3.64 14.10
CA ILE A 290 7.46 2.37 14.81
C ILE A 290 8.61 1.37 14.63
N PHE A 291 9.33 1.40 13.50
CA PHE A 291 10.50 0.56 13.27
C PHE A 291 11.65 0.86 14.26
N ALA A 292 11.78 2.12 14.71
CA ALA A 292 12.74 2.48 15.75
C ALA A 292 12.37 1.86 17.10
N VAL A 293 11.08 1.88 17.46
CA VAL A 293 10.58 1.22 18.70
C VAL A 293 10.79 -0.28 18.64
N ILE A 294 10.51 -0.91 17.48
CA ILE A 294 10.78 -2.35 17.29
C ILE A 294 12.27 -2.65 17.52
N ALA A 295 13.14 -1.83 16.95
CA ALA A 295 14.59 -1.99 17.12
C ALA A 295 15.04 -1.73 18.57
N GLU A 296 14.41 -0.79 19.30
CA GLU A 296 14.69 -0.54 20.72
C GLU A 296 14.22 -1.71 21.60
N GLU A 297 12.96 -2.14 21.43
CA GLU A 297 12.35 -3.16 22.32
C GLU A 297 12.81 -4.59 22.00
N ARG A 298 13.05 -4.91 20.71
CA ARG A 298 13.41 -6.26 20.24
C ARG A 298 14.83 -6.37 19.69
N GLY A 299 15.57 -5.27 19.69
CA GLY A 299 16.95 -5.20 19.24
C GLY A 299 17.13 -5.42 17.74
N LEU A 300 18.35 -5.63 17.34
CA LEU A 300 18.73 -5.96 15.95
C LEU A 300 17.99 -7.20 15.44
N ILE A 301 17.78 -8.21 16.29
CA ILE A 301 17.07 -9.44 15.91
C ILE A 301 15.63 -9.11 15.50
N GLY A 302 14.90 -8.30 16.28
CA GLY A 302 13.55 -7.89 15.95
C GLY A 302 13.47 -7.07 14.67
N ALA A 303 14.38 -6.14 14.47
CA ALA A 303 14.51 -5.37 13.24
C ALA A 303 14.75 -6.28 12.01
N LEU A 304 15.69 -7.23 12.11
CA LEU A 304 15.98 -8.19 11.04
C LEU A 304 14.80 -9.13 10.75
N VAL A 305 14.04 -9.54 11.75
CA VAL A 305 12.82 -10.34 11.56
C VAL A 305 11.80 -9.54 10.74
N VAL A 306 11.59 -8.25 11.03
CA VAL A 306 10.69 -7.40 10.23
C VAL A 306 11.19 -7.28 8.79
N VAL A 307 12.46 -7.02 8.57
CA VAL A 307 13.05 -6.98 7.22
C VAL A 307 12.84 -8.32 6.50
N ALA A 308 13.11 -9.45 7.16
CA ALA A 308 12.93 -10.79 6.59
C ALA A 308 11.45 -11.06 6.21
N LEU A 309 10.49 -10.59 7.01
CA LEU A 309 9.07 -10.71 6.71
C LEU A 309 8.67 -9.89 5.48
N PHE A 310 9.19 -8.65 5.33
CA PHE A 310 8.96 -7.87 4.10
C PHE A 310 9.65 -8.48 2.88
N VAL A 311 10.82 -9.09 3.03
CA VAL A 311 11.46 -9.88 1.96
C VAL A 311 10.60 -11.10 1.61
N ALA A 312 10.07 -11.83 2.58
CA ALA A 312 9.17 -12.96 2.33
C ALA A 312 7.87 -12.52 1.64
N LEU A 313 7.33 -11.36 2.02
CA LEU A 313 6.18 -10.73 1.37
C LEU A 313 6.50 -10.40 -0.10
N ALA A 314 7.65 -9.76 -0.36
CA ALA A 314 8.11 -9.41 -1.71
C ALA A 314 8.31 -10.66 -2.58
N ILE A 315 8.91 -11.72 -2.04
CA ILE A 315 9.09 -13.01 -2.72
C ILE A 315 7.72 -13.63 -3.06
N SER A 316 6.75 -13.58 -2.14
CA SER A 316 5.40 -14.10 -2.36
C SER A 316 4.71 -13.36 -3.51
N PHE A 317 4.73 -12.03 -3.51
CA PHE A 317 4.22 -11.21 -4.61
C PHE A 317 4.91 -11.54 -5.94
N PHE A 318 6.24 -11.61 -5.94
CA PHE A 318 7.01 -11.88 -7.14
C PHE A 318 6.70 -13.27 -7.73
N LYS A 319 6.53 -14.29 -6.89
CA LYS A 319 6.13 -15.64 -7.33
C LYS A 319 4.74 -15.65 -7.95
N ILE A 320 3.77 -14.93 -7.37
CA ILE A 320 2.43 -14.76 -7.92
C ILE A 320 2.51 -14.03 -9.26
N TRP A 321 3.24 -12.90 -9.32
CA TRP A 321 3.46 -12.13 -10.54
C TRP A 321 4.03 -12.98 -11.69
N GLN A 322 5.05 -13.78 -11.41
CA GLN A 322 5.67 -14.66 -12.41
C GLN A 322 4.70 -15.70 -13.00
N ARG A 323 3.71 -16.13 -12.23
CA ARG A 323 2.74 -17.16 -12.63
C ARG A 323 1.52 -16.58 -13.34
N THR A 324 1.30 -15.28 -13.22
CA THR A 324 0.15 -14.59 -13.79
C THR A 324 0.32 -14.41 -15.28
N ALA A 325 -0.61 -14.95 -16.07
CA ALA A 325 -0.61 -14.86 -17.53
C ALA A 325 -1.44 -13.69 -18.08
N ASP A 326 -2.53 -13.34 -17.41
CA ASP A 326 -3.41 -12.24 -17.79
C ASP A 326 -2.73 -10.88 -17.53
N ASP A 327 -2.66 -10.03 -18.56
CA ASP A 327 -1.96 -8.76 -18.52
C ASP A 327 -2.52 -7.82 -17.44
N PHE A 328 -3.86 -7.71 -17.30
CA PHE A 328 -4.48 -6.89 -16.27
C PHE A 328 -4.03 -7.31 -14.87
N SER A 329 -4.18 -8.59 -14.57
CA SER A 329 -3.83 -9.16 -13.28
C SER A 329 -2.34 -9.01 -12.98
N ARG A 330 -1.49 -9.19 -14.00
CA ARG A 330 -0.05 -9.02 -13.90
C ARG A 330 0.35 -7.58 -13.57
N TYR A 331 -0.29 -6.59 -14.21
CA TYR A 331 -0.05 -5.18 -13.91
C TYR A 331 -0.58 -4.79 -12.52
N VAL A 332 -1.72 -5.31 -12.11
CA VAL A 332 -2.26 -5.08 -10.76
C VAL A 332 -1.32 -5.61 -9.69
N VAL A 333 -0.84 -6.86 -9.83
CA VAL A 333 0.15 -7.44 -8.90
C VAL A 333 1.43 -6.61 -8.87
N SER A 334 1.92 -6.15 -10.04
CA SER A 334 3.11 -5.28 -10.15
C SER A 334 2.94 -4.00 -9.34
N GLY A 335 1.83 -3.28 -9.55
CA GLY A 335 1.57 -2.00 -8.89
C GLY A 335 1.45 -2.15 -7.38
N ILE A 336 0.69 -3.14 -6.89
CA ILE A 336 0.50 -3.41 -5.47
C ILE A 336 1.81 -3.86 -4.80
N MET A 337 2.55 -4.77 -5.43
CA MET A 337 3.85 -5.23 -4.95
C MET A 337 4.82 -4.06 -4.76
N ILE A 338 4.99 -3.24 -5.80
CA ILE A 338 5.92 -2.12 -5.76
C ILE A 338 5.49 -1.12 -4.70
N TRP A 339 4.20 -0.76 -4.65
CA TRP A 339 3.67 0.12 -3.62
C TRP A 339 4.05 -0.36 -2.21
N ILE A 340 3.67 -1.58 -1.83
CA ILE A 340 3.81 -2.06 -0.45
C ILE A 340 5.30 -2.25 -0.10
N VAL A 341 6.07 -2.87 -0.99
CA VAL A 341 7.49 -3.17 -0.73
C VAL A 341 8.32 -1.90 -0.66
N PHE A 342 8.15 -0.98 -1.62
CA PHE A 342 8.94 0.26 -1.62
C PHE A 342 8.51 1.21 -0.50
N GLN A 343 7.22 1.25 -0.13
CA GLN A 343 6.78 2.02 1.02
C GLN A 343 7.44 1.52 2.30
N ALA A 344 7.55 0.20 2.50
CA ALA A 344 8.27 -0.37 3.63
C ALA A 344 9.77 -0.03 3.62
N LEU A 345 10.42 -0.17 2.46
CA LEU A 345 11.85 0.17 2.30
C LEU A 345 12.11 1.65 2.58
N ILE A 346 11.25 2.55 2.10
CA ILE A 346 11.38 4.00 2.33
C ILE A 346 11.20 4.32 3.81
N ASN A 347 10.18 3.75 4.48
CA ASN A 347 10.01 3.97 5.92
C ASN A 347 11.25 3.53 6.71
N MET A 348 11.74 2.30 6.47
CA MET A 348 12.94 1.81 7.13
C MET A 348 14.18 2.66 6.81
N ALA A 349 14.32 3.13 5.57
CA ALA A 349 15.43 4.02 5.18
C ALA A 349 15.36 5.40 5.86
N VAL A 350 14.15 5.95 6.05
CA VAL A 350 13.92 7.18 6.81
C VAL A 350 14.32 7.00 8.27
N VAL A 351 13.86 5.93 8.91
CA VAL A 351 14.17 5.64 10.32
C VAL A 351 15.68 5.41 10.52
N LEU A 352 16.36 4.79 9.55
CA LEU A 352 17.81 4.61 9.51
C LEU A 352 18.58 5.88 9.06
N ARG A 353 17.88 7.00 8.89
CA ARG A 353 18.45 8.28 8.45
C ARG A 353 19.13 8.27 7.08
N LEU A 354 18.86 7.25 6.26
CA LEU A 354 19.30 7.18 4.86
C LEU A 354 18.51 8.12 3.94
N LEU A 355 17.30 8.50 4.35
CA LEU A 355 16.41 9.45 3.69
C LEU A 355 15.89 10.49 4.68
N PRO A 356 15.49 11.69 4.23
CA PRO A 356 14.84 12.68 5.09
C PRO A 356 13.49 12.19 5.58
N VAL A 357 12.98 12.77 6.67
CA VAL A 357 11.66 12.44 7.23
C VAL A 357 10.54 12.80 6.25
N LEU A 358 9.81 11.79 5.78
CA LEU A 358 8.79 11.90 4.72
C LEU A 358 7.35 11.73 5.22
N GLY A 359 7.15 11.26 6.45
CA GLY A 359 5.80 10.99 6.97
C GLY A 359 5.10 9.80 6.30
N VAL A 360 5.82 8.73 6.03
CA VAL A 360 5.30 7.55 5.35
C VAL A 360 5.26 6.38 6.34
N PRO A 361 4.08 5.82 6.67
CA PRO A 361 3.98 4.73 7.64
C PRO A 361 4.52 3.41 7.09
N LEU A 362 5.01 2.54 7.99
CA LEU A 362 5.41 1.17 7.66
C LEU A 362 4.16 0.32 7.39
N PRO A 363 3.96 -0.20 6.15
CA PRO A 363 2.75 -0.94 5.79
C PRO A 363 2.50 -2.14 6.72
N LEU A 364 1.23 -2.41 7.03
CA LEU A 364 0.77 -3.54 7.86
C LEU A 364 1.16 -3.48 9.35
N ILE A 365 2.12 -2.64 9.73
CA ILE A 365 2.65 -2.56 11.10
C ILE A 365 2.24 -1.25 11.78
N SER A 366 2.50 -0.10 11.15
CA SER A 366 2.25 1.23 11.72
C SER A 366 0.77 1.49 12.05
N ALA A 367 0.53 2.38 12.99
CA ALA A 367 -0.79 2.92 13.28
C ALA A 367 -1.25 3.81 12.13
N GLY A 368 -2.12 3.28 11.27
CA GLY A 368 -2.61 4.01 10.10
C GLY A 368 -3.88 3.34 9.55
N GLY A 369 -5.05 3.75 10.05
CA GLY A 369 -6.31 3.07 9.74
C GLY A 369 -6.61 2.96 8.25
N SER A 370 -6.58 4.09 7.52
CA SER A 370 -6.86 4.11 6.07
C SER A 370 -5.80 3.35 5.27
N SER A 371 -4.52 3.51 5.64
CA SER A 371 -3.39 2.85 4.98
C SER A 371 -3.47 1.33 5.16
N LEU A 372 -3.80 0.87 6.37
CA LEU A 372 -3.94 -0.56 6.67
C LEU A 372 -5.09 -1.20 5.87
N ILE A 373 -6.28 -0.56 5.83
CA ILE A 373 -7.43 -1.07 5.06
C ILE A 373 -7.10 -1.10 3.57
N ALA A 374 -6.53 -0.03 3.02
CA ALA A 374 -6.18 0.05 1.60
C ALA A 374 -5.13 -1.01 1.22
N THR A 375 -4.09 -1.18 2.04
CA THR A 375 -3.04 -2.18 1.84
C THR A 375 -3.60 -3.60 1.89
N LEU A 376 -4.40 -3.91 2.91
CA LEU A 376 -5.04 -5.22 3.04
C LEU A 376 -6.02 -5.51 1.88
N THR A 377 -6.79 -4.50 1.43
CA THR A 377 -7.64 -4.65 0.23
C THR A 377 -6.80 -4.96 -1.01
N GLY A 378 -5.67 -4.26 -1.20
CA GLY A 378 -4.73 -4.55 -2.29
C GLY A 378 -4.20 -5.98 -2.24
N ILE A 379 -3.75 -6.44 -1.06
CA ILE A 379 -3.30 -7.83 -0.86
C ILE A 379 -4.44 -8.82 -1.17
N GLY A 380 -5.67 -8.51 -0.76
CA GLY A 380 -6.85 -9.32 -1.08
C GLY A 380 -7.07 -9.48 -2.60
N ILE A 381 -6.85 -8.42 -3.38
CA ILE A 381 -6.92 -8.50 -4.85
C ILE A 381 -5.81 -9.42 -5.40
N VAL A 382 -4.59 -9.36 -4.85
CA VAL A 382 -3.50 -10.25 -5.27
C VAL A 382 -3.79 -11.70 -4.90
N LEU A 383 -4.43 -11.95 -3.74
CA LEU A 383 -4.93 -13.28 -3.39
C LEU A 383 -6.01 -13.78 -4.36
N ALA A 384 -6.90 -12.89 -4.86
CA ALA A 384 -7.86 -13.23 -5.90
C ALA A 384 -7.15 -13.63 -7.22
N VAL A 385 -6.08 -12.91 -7.59
CA VAL A 385 -5.25 -13.26 -8.75
C VAL A 385 -4.65 -14.65 -8.61
N GLU A 386 -4.04 -14.96 -7.46
CA GLU A 386 -3.43 -16.28 -7.26
C GLU A 386 -4.47 -17.41 -7.21
N ARG A 387 -5.65 -17.14 -6.68
CA ARG A 387 -6.76 -18.10 -6.72
C ARG A 387 -7.18 -18.43 -8.15
N GLU A 388 -7.27 -17.43 -9.03
CA GLU A 388 -7.59 -17.66 -10.45
C GLU A 388 -6.44 -18.36 -11.19
N ASN A 389 -5.18 -18.00 -10.91
CA ASN A 389 -4.01 -18.69 -11.44
C ASN A 389 -4.01 -20.19 -11.07
N HIS A 390 -4.39 -20.52 -9.83
CA HIS A 390 -4.46 -21.89 -9.35
C HIS A 390 -5.62 -22.66 -9.98
N ALA A 391 -6.75 -22.01 -10.23
CA ALA A 391 -7.91 -22.62 -10.88
C ALA A 391 -7.67 -22.92 -12.38
N ASN A 392 -6.83 -22.13 -13.06
CA ASN A 392 -6.55 -22.23 -14.48
C ASN A 392 -5.05 -22.34 -14.80
N PRO A 393 -4.37 -23.42 -14.42
CA PRO A 393 -2.91 -23.56 -14.57
C PRO A 393 -2.44 -23.64 -16.02
N LEU A 394 -3.32 -23.95 -16.98
CA LEU A 394 -2.99 -24.06 -18.41
C LEU A 394 -2.91 -22.68 -19.09
N ALA A 395 -3.62 -21.68 -18.63
CA ALA A 395 -3.55 -20.32 -19.16
C ALA A 395 -2.13 -19.73 -19.01
N GLY A 396 -1.45 -20.01 -17.91
CA GLY A 396 -0.08 -19.57 -17.66
C GLY A 396 1.00 -20.23 -18.53
N ARG A 397 0.71 -21.43 -19.09
CA ARG A 397 1.65 -22.12 -20.00
C ARG A 397 1.52 -21.65 -21.45
N GLN A 398 0.33 -21.28 -21.90
CA GLN A 398 0.10 -20.83 -23.28
C GLN A 398 0.64 -19.42 -23.55
N GLY A 399 0.59 -18.51 -22.57
CA GLY A 399 1.15 -17.16 -22.69
C GLY A 399 2.69 -17.11 -22.72
N ARG A 400 3.38 -18.21 -22.38
CA ARG A 400 4.85 -18.31 -22.41
C ARG A 400 5.44 -18.87 -23.71
N MET A 401 4.61 -19.28 -24.68
CA MET A 401 5.15 -19.71 -25.98
C MET A 401 5.57 -18.47 -26.77
N PRO A 402 6.85 -18.38 -27.21
CA PRO A 402 7.29 -17.31 -28.12
C PRO A 402 6.42 -17.36 -29.39
N GLN A 403 5.98 -16.18 -29.84
CA GLN A 403 5.11 -16.01 -31.03
C GLN A 403 5.63 -16.74 -32.28
N ALA A 404 6.93 -17.07 -32.37
CA ALA A 404 7.54 -17.84 -33.43
C ALA A 404 6.98 -19.28 -33.59
N ARG A 405 6.31 -19.86 -32.58
CA ARG A 405 5.72 -21.21 -32.68
C ARG A 405 4.23 -21.22 -33.08
N GLN A 406 3.53 -20.10 -32.98
CA GLN A 406 2.13 -20.00 -33.37
C GLN A 406 1.93 -19.94 -34.89
N VAL A 407 2.91 -19.43 -35.63
CA VAL A 407 2.84 -19.34 -37.11
C VAL A 407 3.02 -20.71 -37.82
N ARG A 408 3.52 -21.74 -37.14
CA ARG A 408 3.75 -23.07 -37.74
C ARG A 408 2.56 -24.04 -37.60
N ARG A 409 1.44 -23.68 -36.97
CA ARG A 409 0.24 -24.54 -36.85
C ARG A 409 -0.91 -24.17 -37.80
N VAL A 410 -0.71 -23.19 -38.68
CA VAL A 410 -1.71 -22.72 -39.65
C VAL A 410 -1.15 -22.86 -41.08
N ARG A 411 -0.28 -23.84 -41.33
CA ARG A 411 0.07 -24.30 -42.67
C ARG A 411 -0.06 -25.80 -42.76
#